data_1b35e3bf2436a8c972eddc79f4c5b9cb
#
_entry.id   1b35e3bf2436a8c972eddc79f4c5b9cb
#
_cell.length_a   1.000
_cell.length_b   1.000
_cell.length_c   1.000
_cell.angle_alpha   90.00
_cell.angle_beta   90.00
_cell.angle_gamma   90.00
#
_symmetry.space_group_name_H-M   'P 1'
#
loop_
_entity.id
_entity.type
_entity.pdbx_description
1 polymer ?
#
loop_
_entity_poly.entity_id
_entity_poly.type
_entity_poly.pdbx_seq_one_letter_code
_entity_poly.pdbx_strand_id
1 'polypeptide(L)'
;SLRRRQRQMCIRDSVDILPPYIFTEDILLISVFGGIINGFAISLCLNVGTTTGGTDFISIYFSHIKGIDAWNYILLGNVVILLIAGGLFGWSIALYSIIYQFCSTQVIQFMYKRYQKMTLFIISDKSEEIYHAIKNTTNHDATLFKGIGCYEEKERTLIYSVINSEAKRELITLIRSIDKHAFINVVKTEELDGRFNDIPHD
;
A
#
# COMPACT_ATOMS: atom_id res chain seq x y z
N SER A 1 7.76 -15.51 28.50
CA SER A 1 6.32 -15.49 28.83
C SER A 1 5.90 -14.25 29.64
N LEU A 2 6.74 -13.69 30.49
CA LEU A 2 6.46 -12.50 31.31
C LEU A 2 6.20 -11.23 30.47
N ARG A 3 6.97 -10.97 29.41
CA ARG A 3 6.75 -9.80 28.54
C ARG A 3 5.41 -9.84 27.79
N ARG A 4 4.90 -11.01 27.45
CA ARG A 4 3.60 -11.17 26.80
C ARG A 4 2.45 -10.85 27.76
N ARG A 5 2.54 -11.31 29.01
CA ARG A 5 1.55 -11.02 30.05
C ARG A 5 1.53 -9.54 30.42
N GLN A 6 2.68 -8.87 30.52
CA GLN A 6 2.77 -7.45 30.78
C GLN A 6 2.12 -6.61 29.67
N ARG A 7 2.34 -6.94 28.37
CA ARG A 7 1.68 -6.23 27.27
C ARG A 7 0.16 -6.41 27.27
N GLN A 8 -0.33 -7.60 27.57
CA GLN A 8 -1.77 -7.84 27.66
C GLN A 8 -2.40 -7.12 28.88
N MET A 9 -1.71 -7.03 29.99
CA MET A 9 -2.15 -6.24 31.14
C MET A 9 -2.22 -4.75 30.81
N CYS A 10 -1.18 -4.16 30.20
CA CYS A 10 -1.19 -2.74 29.86
C CYS A 10 -2.32 -2.36 28.87
N ILE A 11 -2.64 -3.22 27.91
CA ILE A 11 -3.76 -2.98 26.99
C ILE A 11 -5.10 -3.02 27.74
N ARG A 12 -5.28 -3.98 28.63
CA ARG A 12 -6.50 -4.13 29.41
C ARG A 12 -6.68 -2.95 30.39
N ASP A 13 -5.62 -2.57 31.08
CA ASP A 13 -5.64 -1.43 32.01
C ASP A 13 -5.94 -0.12 31.27
N SER A 14 -5.46 0.05 30.05
CA SER A 14 -5.78 1.24 29.24
C SER A 14 -7.25 1.29 28.80
N VAL A 15 -7.88 0.14 28.56
CA VAL A 15 -9.30 0.07 28.20
C VAL A 15 -10.19 0.28 29.44
N ASP A 16 -9.77 -0.21 30.61
CA ASP A 16 -10.53 -0.06 31.86
C ASP A 16 -10.50 1.38 32.41
N ILE A 17 -9.49 2.20 32.04
CA ILE A 17 -9.39 3.61 32.43
C ILE A 17 -10.33 4.49 31.58
N LEU A 18 -10.66 4.10 30.36
CA LEU A 18 -11.57 4.86 29.51
C LEU A 18 -13.03 4.59 29.93
N PRO A 19 -13.81 5.60 30.33
CA PRO A 19 -15.21 5.40 30.62
C PRO A 19 -15.92 4.84 29.37
N PRO A 20 -16.80 3.83 29.50
CA PRO A 20 -17.54 3.28 28.39
C PRO A 20 -18.53 4.34 27.89
N TYR A 21 -18.09 5.14 26.92
CA TYR A 21 -18.94 6.12 26.27
C TYR A 21 -19.62 5.47 25.08
N ILE A 22 -20.91 5.22 25.18
CA ILE A 22 -21.71 4.65 24.10
C ILE A 22 -22.09 5.80 23.16
N PHE A 23 -21.40 5.91 22.02
CA PHE A 23 -21.69 6.90 20.97
C PHE A 23 -23.00 6.61 20.26
N THR A 24 -23.33 5.35 20.08
CA THR A 24 -24.52 4.89 19.35
C THR A 24 -24.83 3.44 19.71
N GLU A 25 -26.10 3.09 19.66
CA GLU A 25 -26.58 1.72 19.80
C GLU A 25 -26.70 0.99 18.46
N ASP A 26 -26.48 1.71 17.35
CA ASP A 26 -26.55 1.14 16.01
C ASP A 26 -25.29 0.30 15.69
N ILE A 27 -25.47 -1.01 15.68
CA ILE A 27 -24.39 -1.96 15.42
C ILE A 27 -23.77 -1.77 14.04
N LEU A 28 -24.56 -1.36 13.03
CA LEU A 28 -24.06 -1.10 11.67
C LEU A 28 -23.07 0.07 11.71
N LEU A 29 -23.47 1.15 12.38
CA LEU A 29 -22.63 2.35 12.51
C LEU A 29 -21.32 2.03 13.23
N ILE A 30 -21.41 1.26 14.33
CA ILE A 30 -20.22 0.79 15.09
C ILE A 30 -19.33 -0.07 14.20
N SER A 31 -19.89 -0.97 13.38
CA SER A 31 -19.12 -1.83 12.50
C SER A 31 -18.37 -1.04 11.42
N VAL A 32 -19.01 -0.06 10.80
CA VAL A 32 -18.38 0.77 9.77
C VAL A 32 -17.29 1.66 10.36
N PHE A 33 -17.63 2.49 11.36
CA PHE A 33 -16.66 3.43 11.92
C PHE A 33 -15.55 2.71 12.73
N GLY A 34 -15.89 1.63 13.44
CA GLY A 34 -14.92 0.79 14.12
C GLY A 34 -13.93 0.16 13.14
N GLY A 35 -14.41 -0.32 11.98
CA GLY A 35 -13.58 -0.82 10.89
C GLY A 35 -12.63 0.26 10.35
N ILE A 36 -13.13 1.48 10.12
CA ILE A 36 -12.31 2.61 9.64
C ILE A 36 -11.21 2.95 10.64
N ILE A 37 -11.54 3.10 11.92
CA ILE A 37 -10.58 3.44 12.98
C ILE A 37 -9.53 2.33 13.12
N ASN A 38 -9.97 1.07 13.10
CA ASN A 38 -9.06 -0.07 13.16
C ASN A 38 -8.11 -0.11 11.95
N GLY A 39 -8.63 0.07 10.74
CA GLY A 39 -7.83 0.12 9.52
C GLY A 39 -6.80 1.25 9.54
N PHE A 40 -7.18 2.42 10.06
CA PHE A 40 -6.27 3.55 10.26
C PHE A 40 -5.15 3.20 11.25
N ALA A 41 -5.47 2.63 12.40
CA ALA A 41 -4.50 2.24 13.41
C ALA A 41 -3.51 1.18 12.89
N ILE A 42 -4.01 0.14 12.21
CA ILE A 42 -3.17 -0.89 11.56
C ILE A 42 -2.25 -0.25 10.53
N SER A 43 -2.78 0.63 9.69
CA SER A 43 -2.03 1.31 8.65
C SER A 43 -0.88 2.16 9.20
N LEU A 44 -1.09 2.86 10.33
CA LEU A 44 -0.04 3.58 11.02
C LEU A 44 1.06 2.63 11.54
N CYS A 45 0.68 1.50 12.14
CA CYS A 45 1.63 0.49 12.59
C CYS A 45 2.48 -0.04 11.43
N LEU A 46 1.85 -0.34 10.30
CA LEU A 46 2.53 -0.85 9.12
C LEU A 46 3.50 0.17 8.50
N ASN A 47 3.13 1.45 8.47
CA ASN A 47 3.99 2.52 7.95
C ASN A 47 5.27 2.72 8.79
N VAL A 48 5.21 2.43 10.10
CA VAL A 48 6.39 2.45 11.00
C VAL A 48 7.21 1.15 10.91
N GLY A 49 6.79 0.19 10.08
CA GLY A 49 7.48 -1.09 9.92
C GLY A 49 7.18 -2.12 11.02
N THR A 50 6.09 -1.91 11.78
CA THR A 50 5.59 -2.88 12.77
C THR A 50 4.37 -3.62 12.23
N THR A 51 4.09 -4.80 12.77
CA THR A 51 2.89 -5.57 12.44
C THR A 51 2.01 -5.73 13.67
N THR A 52 0.69 -5.84 13.47
CA THR A 52 -0.24 -6.12 14.56
C THR A 52 -0.23 -7.59 14.99
N GLY A 53 0.44 -8.45 14.23
CA GLY A 53 0.64 -9.87 14.55
C GLY A 53 -0.50 -10.79 14.13
N GLY A 54 -1.44 -10.30 13.31
CA GLY A 54 -2.52 -11.08 12.72
C GLY A 54 -2.23 -11.55 11.29
N THR A 55 -3.29 -11.64 10.48
CA THR A 55 -3.22 -11.98 9.04
C THR A 55 -2.44 -10.95 8.22
N ASP A 56 -2.21 -9.76 8.77
CA ASP A 56 -1.40 -8.69 8.18
C ASP A 56 0.01 -9.16 7.83
N PHE A 57 0.61 -10.00 8.67
CA PHE A 57 1.93 -10.59 8.42
C PHE A 57 1.96 -11.41 7.13
N ILE A 58 0.89 -12.15 6.85
CA ILE A 58 0.75 -12.96 5.64
C ILE A 58 0.68 -12.04 4.41
N SER A 59 -0.08 -10.93 4.51
CA SER A 59 -0.18 -9.94 3.44
C SER A 59 1.17 -9.34 3.08
N ILE A 60 1.92 -8.90 4.10
CA ILE A 60 3.25 -8.32 3.92
C ILE A 60 4.21 -9.32 3.28
N TYR A 61 4.21 -10.57 3.76
CA TYR A 61 5.07 -11.63 3.23
C TYR A 61 4.80 -11.89 1.74
N PHE A 62 3.52 -12.02 1.34
CA PHE A 62 3.16 -12.23 -0.06
C PHE A 62 3.45 -11.00 -0.92
N SER A 63 3.21 -9.79 -0.41
CA SER A 63 3.55 -8.54 -1.11
C SER A 63 5.05 -8.43 -1.34
N HIS A 64 5.87 -8.87 -0.38
CA HIS A 64 7.33 -8.86 -0.49
C HIS A 64 7.86 -9.85 -1.53
N ILE A 65 7.30 -11.08 -1.58
CA ILE A 65 7.80 -12.13 -2.47
C ILE A 65 7.26 -12.01 -3.89
N LYS A 66 5.97 -11.69 -4.03
CA LYS A 66 5.28 -11.69 -5.32
C LYS A 66 4.98 -10.30 -5.88
N GLY A 67 5.22 -9.22 -5.11
CA GLY A 67 4.86 -7.86 -5.51
C GLY A 67 3.35 -7.62 -5.69
N ILE A 68 2.51 -8.58 -5.27
CA ILE A 68 1.05 -8.55 -5.44
C ILE A 68 0.42 -7.98 -4.18
N ASP A 69 -0.62 -7.17 -4.34
CA ASP A 69 -1.45 -6.65 -3.25
C ASP A 69 -2.33 -7.78 -2.67
N ALA A 70 -1.83 -8.48 -1.64
CA ALA A 70 -2.46 -9.66 -1.08
C ALA A 70 -3.64 -9.36 -0.13
N TRP A 71 -3.96 -8.09 0.15
CA TRP A 71 -5.03 -7.70 1.09
C TRP A 71 -6.41 -8.23 0.68
N ASN A 72 -6.71 -8.24 -0.63
CA ASN A 72 -7.97 -8.75 -1.14
C ASN A 72 -8.12 -10.26 -0.95
N TYR A 73 -7.04 -11.02 -1.08
CA TYR A 73 -7.05 -12.47 -0.87
C TYR A 73 -7.28 -12.82 0.61
N ILE A 74 -6.67 -12.03 1.51
CA ILE A 74 -6.86 -12.20 2.95
C ILE A 74 -8.28 -11.82 3.35
N LEU A 75 -8.82 -10.72 2.79
CA LEU A 75 -10.22 -10.36 3.01
C LEU A 75 -11.15 -11.50 2.59
N LEU A 76 -10.93 -12.08 1.40
CA LEU A 76 -11.75 -13.21 0.91
C LEU A 76 -11.66 -14.39 1.86
N GLY A 77 -10.46 -14.77 2.31
CA GLY A 77 -10.26 -15.84 3.29
C GLY A 77 -11.00 -15.58 4.61
N ASN A 78 -10.92 -14.37 5.13
CA ASN A 78 -11.61 -13.98 6.36
C ASN A 78 -13.13 -13.99 6.17
N VAL A 79 -13.65 -13.56 5.03
CA VAL A 79 -15.10 -13.63 4.71
C VAL A 79 -15.58 -15.07 4.71
N VAL A 80 -14.84 -16.02 4.13
CA VAL A 80 -15.22 -17.44 4.15
C VAL A 80 -15.30 -17.97 5.58
N ILE A 81 -14.32 -17.64 6.43
CA ILE A 81 -14.31 -18.04 7.85
C ILE A 81 -15.52 -17.43 8.58
N LEU A 82 -15.83 -16.15 8.34
CA LEU A 82 -16.94 -15.45 8.96
C LEU A 82 -18.30 -16.01 8.50
N LEU A 83 -18.44 -16.46 7.25
CA LEU A 83 -19.65 -17.12 6.77
C LEU A 83 -19.88 -18.47 7.45
N ILE A 84 -18.83 -19.25 7.65
CA ILE A 84 -18.91 -20.51 8.40
C ILE A 84 -19.30 -20.21 9.85
N ALA A 85 -18.69 -19.22 10.49
CA ALA A 85 -19.04 -18.80 11.83
C ALA A 85 -20.48 -18.27 11.93
N GLY A 86 -20.99 -17.61 10.88
CA GLY A 86 -22.37 -17.15 10.79
C GLY A 86 -23.40 -18.28 10.87
N GLY A 87 -23.09 -19.42 10.26
CA GLY A 87 -23.93 -20.63 10.38
C GLY A 87 -23.95 -21.22 11.79
N LEU A 88 -22.90 -20.99 12.59
CA LEU A 88 -22.78 -21.53 13.95
C LEU A 88 -23.30 -20.55 15.02
N PHE A 89 -23.03 -19.25 14.87
CA PHE A 89 -23.26 -18.23 15.90
C PHE A 89 -24.36 -17.21 15.56
N GLY A 90 -24.87 -17.23 14.35
CA GLY A 90 -25.92 -16.32 13.88
C GLY A 90 -25.46 -15.37 12.78
N TRP A 91 -26.31 -15.22 11.79
CA TRP A 91 -26.03 -14.48 10.56
C TRP A 91 -25.82 -12.97 10.77
N SER A 92 -26.56 -12.36 11.69
CA SER A 92 -26.45 -10.92 11.94
C SER A 92 -25.04 -10.52 12.40
N ILE A 93 -24.47 -11.29 13.34
CA ILE A 93 -23.12 -11.02 13.86
C ILE A 93 -22.07 -11.20 12.77
N ALA A 94 -22.20 -12.24 11.95
CA ALA A 94 -21.27 -12.51 10.84
C ALA A 94 -21.29 -11.41 9.80
N LEU A 95 -22.48 -10.91 9.42
CA LEU A 95 -22.62 -9.86 8.41
C LEU A 95 -22.02 -8.52 8.91
N TYR A 96 -22.24 -8.14 10.16
CA TYR A 96 -21.60 -6.94 10.73
C TYR A 96 -20.09 -7.09 10.83
N SER A 97 -19.59 -8.29 11.13
CA SER A 97 -18.14 -8.57 11.15
C SER A 97 -17.52 -8.49 9.75
N ILE A 98 -18.23 -8.92 8.71
CA ILE A 98 -17.79 -8.78 7.31
C ILE A 98 -17.72 -7.30 6.93
N ILE A 99 -18.72 -6.50 7.28
CA ILE A 99 -18.71 -5.05 7.02
C ILE A 99 -17.52 -4.39 7.72
N TYR A 100 -17.31 -4.70 9.00
CA TYR A 100 -16.16 -4.20 9.76
C TYR A 100 -14.83 -4.54 9.09
N GLN A 101 -14.64 -5.80 8.72
CA GLN A 101 -13.43 -6.28 8.07
C GLN A 101 -13.21 -5.63 6.69
N PHE A 102 -14.28 -5.48 5.92
CA PHE A 102 -14.23 -4.80 4.62
C PHE A 102 -13.80 -3.35 4.77
N CYS A 103 -14.43 -2.57 5.65
CA CYS A 103 -14.06 -1.18 5.90
C CYS A 103 -12.61 -1.06 6.36
N SER A 104 -12.17 -1.90 7.29
CA SER A 104 -10.79 -1.92 7.76
C SER A 104 -9.79 -2.20 6.63
N THR A 105 -10.06 -3.20 5.81
CA THR A 105 -9.19 -3.57 4.67
C THR A 105 -9.11 -2.46 3.64
N GLN A 106 -10.22 -1.78 3.31
CA GLN A 106 -10.22 -0.67 2.35
C GLN A 106 -9.37 0.51 2.84
N VAL A 107 -9.44 0.82 4.13
CA VAL A 107 -8.61 1.89 4.73
C VAL A 107 -7.13 1.51 4.69
N ILE A 108 -6.79 0.26 5.00
CA ILE A 108 -5.40 -0.21 4.93
C ILE A 108 -4.88 -0.09 3.50
N GLN A 109 -5.61 -0.58 2.50
CA GLN A 109 -5.21 -0.49 1.09
C GLN A 109 -5.05 0.95 0.60
N PHE A 110 -5.89 1.86 1.09
CA PHE A 110 -5.80 3.27 0.73
C PHE A 110 -4.56 3.95 1.33
N MET A 111 -4.24 3.64 2.58
CA MET A 111 -3.15 4.30 3.31
C MET A 111 -1.80 3.60 3.14
N TYR A 112 -1.78 2.27 3.06
CA TYR A 112 -0.56 1.48 2.99
C TYR A 112 -0.17 1.20 1.54
N LYS A 113 0.64 2.11 0.97
CA LYS A 113 1.08 2.06 -0.43
C LYS A 113 2.55 1.67 -0.58
N ARG A 114 3.20 1.21 0.48
CA ARG A 114 4.65 0.99 0.54
C ARG A 114 5.17 0.04 -0.55
N TYR A 115 4.43 -1.01 -0.86
CA TYR A 115 4.83 -2.01 -1.87
C TYR A 115 4.22 -1.78 -3.26
N GLN A 116 3.54 -0.65 -3.47
CA GLN A 116 3.02 -0.34 -4.80
C GLN A 116 4.16 0.07 -5.73
N LYS A 117 4.24 -0.62 -6.86
CA LYS A 117 5.15 -0.24 -7.96
C LYS A 117 4.47 0.76 -8.87
N MET A 118 5.26 1.66 -9.41
CA MET A 118 4.82 2.68 -10.35
C MET A 118 5.66 2.61 -11.61
N THR A 119 5.00 2.61 -12.75
CA THR A 119 5.66 2.72 -14.05
C THR A 119 5.72 4.18 -14.46
N LEU A 120 6.91 4.64 -14.79
CA LEU A 120 7.16 5.98 -15.31
C LEU A 120 7.35 5.92 -16.83
N PHE A 121 6.63 6.78 -17.52
CA PHE A 121 6.84 7.11 -18.93
C PHE A 121 7.25 8.57 -19.02
N ILE A 122 8.51 8.84 -19.37
CA ILE A 122 9.05 10.19 -19.37
C ILE A 122 9.51 10.52 -20.78
N ILE A 123 9.04 11.63 -21.35
CA ILE A 123 9.50 12.16 -22.64
C ILE A 123 10.21 13.48 -22.37
N SER A 124 11.49 13.56 -22.76
CA SER A 124 12.31 14.74 -22.55
C SER A 124 13.44 14.80 -23.58
N ASP A 125 13.88 16.00 -23.89
CA ASP A 125 15.05 16.23 -24.74
C ASP A 125 16.36 15.95 -23.98
N LYS A 126 16.31 15.89 -22.62
CA LYS A 126 17.45 15.58 -21.73
C LYS A 126 17.39 14.17 -21.17
N SER A 127 17.12 13.21 -22.04
CA SER A 127 16.87 11.82 -21.66
C SER A 127 18.04 11.16 -20.91
N GLU A 128 19.29 11.45 -21.29
CA GLU A 128 20.47 10.88 -20.65
C GLU A 128 20.69 11.40 -19.23
N GLU A 129 20.52 12.71 -19.01
CA GLU A 129 20.66 13.31 -17.67
C GLU A 129 19.57 12.73 -16.73
N ILE A 130 18.35 12.60 -17.22
CA ILE A 130 17.21 12.02 -16.46
C ILE A 130 17.46 10.54 -16.17
N TYR A 131 17.98 9.77 -17.13
CA TYR A 131 18.35 8.38 -16.93
C TYR A 131 19.37 8.22 -15.79
N HIS A 132 20.44 9.02 -15.82
CA HIS A 132 21.45 9.01 -14.74
C HIS A 132 20.85 9.41 -13.39
N ALA A 133 19.95 10.38 -13.37
CA ALA A 133 19.26 10.79 -12.15
C ALA A 133 18.39 9.63 -11.57
N ILE A 134 17.62 8.94 -12.40
CA ILE A 134 16.83 7.77 -12.00
C ILE A 134 17.74 6.70 -11.41
N LYS A 135 18.80 6.33 -12.10
CA LYS A 135 19.74 5.30 -11.67
C LYS A 135 20.39 5.61 -10.33
N ASN A 136 20.80 6.85 -10.12
CA ASN A 136 21.49 7.27 -8.89
C ASN A 136 20.54 7.39 -7.69
N THR A 137 19.28 7.75 -7.92
CA THR A 137 18.31 7.97 -6.84
C THR A 137 17.58 6.69 -6.44
N THR A 138 17.26 5.83 -7.41
CA THR A 138 16.38 4.68 -7.15
C THR A 138 17.08 3.33 -7.24
N ASN A 139 18.33 3.28 -7.69
CA ASN A 139 19.04 2.05 -8.06
C ASN A 139 18.28 1.15 -9.05
N HIS A 140 17.26 1.70 -9.72
CA HIS A 140 16.53 1.00 -10.76
C HIS A 140 17.06 1.40 -12.13
N ASP A 141 16.96 0.45 -13.06
CA ASP A 141 17.33 0.71 -14.46
C ASP A 141 16.16 1.34 -15.21
N ALA A 142 16.47 1.97 -16.32
CA ALA A 142 15.49 2.53 -17.22
C ALA A 142 15.81 2.14 -18.66
N THR A 143 14.78 1.92 -19.47
CA THR A 143 14.92 1.60 -20.87
C THR A 143 14.55 2.81 -21.72
N LEU A 144 15.42 3.15 -22.66
CA LEU A 144 15.25 4.26 -23.59
C LEU A 144 14.66 3.75 -24.91
N PHE A 145 13.49 4.27 -25.29
CA PHE A 145 12.86 4.02 -26.60
C PHE A 145 12.95 5.27 -27.45
N LYS A 146 13.57 5.17 -28.61
CA LYS A 146 13.60 6.25 -29.60
C LYS A 146 12.35 6.20 -30.47
N GLY A 147 11.72 7.32 -30.67
CA GLY A 147 10.51 7.46 -31.45
C GLY A 147 10.45 8.82 -32.15
N ILE A 148 9.43 9.05 -32.93
CA ILE A 148 9.18 10.31 -33.62
C ILE A 148 7.90 10.92 -33.07
N GLY A 149 7.98 12.17 -32.62
CA GLY A 149 6.81 12.94 -32.18
C GLY A 149 5.96 13.34 -33.40
N CYS A 150 4.76 12.79 -33.49
CA CYS A 150 3.90 12.95 -34.68
C CYS A 150 3.48 14.40 -34.97
N TYR A 151 3.47 15.29 -34.00
CA TYR A 151 3.05 16.67 -34.19
C TYR A 151 4.16 17.57 -34.76
N GLU A 152 5.38 17.40 -34.27
CA GLU A 152 6.53 18.21 -34.65
C GLU A 152 7.48 17.47 -35.62
N GLU A 153 7.22 16.19 -35.88
CA GLU A 153 8.08 15.28 -36.67
C GLU A 153 9.53 15.22 -36.16
N LYS A 154 9.73 15.50 -34.85
CA LYS A 154 11.05 15.47 -34.21
C LYS A 154 11.30 14.13 -33.52
N GLU A 155 12.55 13.73 -33.52
CA GLU A 155 12.98 12.60 -32.67
C GLU A 155 12.73 12.90 -31.19
N ARG A 156 12.13 11.95 -30.52
CA ARG A 156 11.82 12.00 -29.07
C ARG A 156 12.28 10.71 -28.42
N THR A 157 12.80 10.81 -27.22
CA THR A 157 13.18 9.63 -26.44
C THR A 157 12.19 9.43 -25.29
N LEU A 158 11.57 8.26 -25.26
CA LEU A 158 10.74 7.81 -24.16
C LEU A 158 11.61 7.02 -23.18
N ILE A 159 11.63 7.44 -21.94
CA ILE A 159 12.27 6.73 -20.82
C ILE A 159 11.18 5.92 -20.12
N TYR A 160 11.39 4.61 -20.07
CA TYR A 160 10.55 3.67 -19.32
C TYR A 160 11.31 3.20 -18.10
N SER A 161 10.72 3.35 -16.90
CA SER A 161 11.30 2.84 -15.66
C SER A 161 10.19 2.42 -14.71
N VAL A 162 10.44 1.38 -13.92
CA VAL A 162 9.54 0.96 -12.84
C VAL A 162 10.23 1.28 -11.51
N ILE A 163 9.52 1.97 -10.64
CA ILE A 163 10.03 2.44 -9.35
C ILE A 163 9.10 2.08 -8.21
N ASN A 164 9.61 2.18 -6.98
CA ASN A 164 8.79 2.11 -5.78
C ASN A 164 7.96 3.40 -5.62
N SER A 165 6.74 3.27 -5.12
CA SER A 165 5.83 4.41 -4.90
C SER A 165 6.43 5.49 -3.97
N GLU A 166 7.33 5.10 -3.06
CA GLU A 166 8.00 6.00 -2.13
C GLU A 166 8.90 7.01 -2.87
N ALA A 167 9.66 6.55 -3.84
CA ALA A 167 10.61 7.37 -4.61
C ALA A 167 9.92 8.33 -5.61
N LYS A 168 8.62 8.14 -5.88
CA LYS A 168 7.88 8.90 -6.90
C LYS A 168 8.02 10.41 -6.75
N ARG A 169 7.78 10.93 -5.53
CA ARG A 169 7.74 12.39 -5.33
C ARG A 169 9.11 13.03 -5.52
N GLU A 170 10.11 12.42 -4.94
CA GLU A 170 11.49 12.89 -5.04
C GLU A 170 11.97 12.86 -6.48
N LEU A 171 11.73 11.76 -7.17
CA LEU A 171 12.14 11.59 -8.55
C LEU A 171 11.44 12.56 -9.50
N ILE A 172 10.13 12.81 -9.36
CA ILE A 172 9.42 13.80 -10.18
C ILE A 172 9.99 15.20 -9.96
N THR A 173 10.31 15.56 -8.71
CA THR A 173 10.91 16.85 -8.37
C THR A 173 12.29 16.98 -9.02
N LEU A 174 13.09 15.93 -8.97
CA LEU A 174 14.41 15.87 -9.57
C LEU A 174 14.34 16.00 -11.10
N ILE A 175 13.45 15.24 -11.75
CA ILE A 175 13.26 15.30 -13.22
C ILE A 175 12.85 16.72 -13.64
N ARG A 176 11.93 17.35 -12.91
CA ARG A 176 11.51 18.73 -13.20
C ARG A 176 12.60 19.78 -12.94
N SER A 177 13.58 19.50 -12.09
CA SER A 177 14.74 20.37 -11.92
C SER A 177 15.71 20.28 -13.11
N ILE A 178 15.80 19.12 -13.77
CA ILE A 178 16.61 18.88 -14.97
C ILE A 178 15.91 19.47 -16.21
N ASP A 179 14.64 19.11 -16.37
CA ASP A 179 13.82 19.59 -17.48
C ASP A 179 12.41 19.99 -17.02
N LYS A 180 12.12 21.28 -17.04
CA LYS A 180 10.81 21.83 -16.64
C LYS A 180 9.69 21.44 -17.61
N HIS A 181 10.03 21.13 -18.86
CA HIS A 181 9.08 20.80 -19.91
C HIS A 181 8.94 19.27 -20.11
N ALA A 182 9.63 18.46 -19.30
CA ALA A 182 9.50 17.01 -19.38
C ALA A 182 8.03 16.58 -19.22
N PHE A 183 7.56 15.73 -20.14
CA PHE A 183 6.27 15.07 -20.01
C PHE A 183 6.45 13.82 -19.17
N ILE A 184 5.76 13.75 -18.03
CA ILE A 184 5.88 12.66 -17.07
C ILE A 184 4.51 12.03 -16.90
N ASN A 185 4.34 10.78 -17.30
CA ASN A 185 3.16 9.98 -17.04
C ASN A 185 3.52 8.87 -16.04
N VAL A 186 2.74 8.79 -14.95
CA VAL A 186 2.94 7.81 -13.89
C VAL A 186 1.72 6.93 -13.79
N VAL A 187 1.92 5.64 -14.03
CA VAL A 187 0.86 4.63 -13.99
C VAL A 187 1.12 3.66 -12.84
N LYS A 188 0.08 3.24 -12.13
CA LYS A 188 0.19 2.18 -11.14
C LYS A 188 0.46 0.86 -11.86
N THR A 189 1.52 0.17 -11.45
CA THR A 189 1.82 -1.19 -11.93
C THR A 189 1.00 -2.18 -11.11
N GLU A 190 0.16 -2.97 -11.76
CA GLU A 190 -0.67 -3.96 -11.07
C GLU A 190 0.12 -5.22 -10.73
N GLU A 191 0.92 -5.69 -11.67
CA GLU A 191 1.74 -6.89 -11.53
C GLU A 191 3.10 -6.68 -12.19
N LEU A 192 4.13 -7.18 -11.54
CA LEU A 192 5.49 -7.16 -12.05
C LEU A 192 6.08 -8.55 -11.88
N ASP A 193 6.37 -9.21 -13.00
CA ASP A 193 7.09 -10.49 -13.02
C ASP A 193 8.50 -10.25 -13.58
N GLY A 194 9.52 -10.66 -12.83
CA GLY A 194 10.91 -10.48 -13.20
C GLY A 194 11.82 -10.09 -12.03
N ARG A 195 13.10 -9.80 -12.34
CA ARG A 195 14.06 -9.35 -11.33
C ARG A 195 13.86 -7.86 -11.04
N PHE A 196 13.20 -7.57 -9.95
CA PHE A 196 13.10 -6.23 -9.39
C PHE A 196 13.85 -6.21 -8.05
N ASN A 197 14.97 -5.47 -8.00
CA ASN A 197 15.74 -5.36 -6.76
C ASN A 197 15.08 -4.30 -5.86
N ASP A 198 14.32 -4.75 -4.87
CA ASP A 198 13.96 -3.93 -3.73
C ASP A 198 15.19 -3.85 -2.83
N ILE A 199 16.00 -2.80 -2.99
CA ILE A 199 17.04 -2.50 -1.99
C ILE A 199 16.34 -1.70 -0.90
N PRO A 200 16.25 -2.22 0.33
CA PRO A 200 15.81 -1.42 1.45
C PRO A 200 16.80 -0.26 1.61
N HIS A 201 16.32 0.95 1.65
CA HIS A 201 17.10 2.05 2.20
C HIS A 201 17.19 1.80 3.72
N ASP A 202 18.36 1.38 4.16
CA ASP A 202 18.76 1.46 5.57
C ASP A 202 18.91 2.92 5.98
#